data_81b18c207db56fc6fa7f4e710737f7c9
#
_entry.id   81b18c207db56fc6fa7f4e710737f7c9
#
_cell.length_a   1.000
_cell.length_b   1.000
_cell.length_c   1.000
_cell.angle_alpha   90.00
_cell.angle_beta   90.00
_cell.angle_gamma   90.00
#
_symmetry.space_group_name_H-M   'P 1'
#
loop_
_entity.id
_entity.type
_entity.pdbx_description
1 polymer ?
#
loop_
_entity_poly.entity_id
_entity_poly.type
_entity_poly.pdbx_seq_one_letter_code
_entity_poly.pdbx_strand_id
1 'polypeptide(L)'
;MIYDPKTNIVFWDELLKIPEFKALSETPQNILWHKEGDAFTHTCMVTKCMLKHIENSNEVLFQDIDYRNILVFAALLHDIGKPVTTKKEEDGLYHCKDHAIKGVPIAEHILDVYVSDIKPQYKRAILSLVRCHMQPLYILKQRDIKSAILRLVNNLEYIDFEALLLLKKCDCEGSIPESDDHHEETLRSVRELYYEVCSYPAQTKVWIEKLKDTNTCNYKPGCHPNGINKGYLTQGYLSLPITVGFRTCLGFCFSTSPVTKIVDKNHFHTQNSVYKITEVKDSEL
;
A
#
# COMPACT_ATOMS: atom_id res chain seq x y z
N MET A 1 -20.32 -1.32 -11.38
CA MET A 1 -18.90 -0.87 -11.55
C MET A 1 -18.75 0.44 -10.78
N ILE A 2 -17.73 0.56 -9.93
CA ILE A 2 -17.52 1.77 -9.10
C ILE A 2 -16.36 2.65 -9.59
N TYR A 3 -15.47 2.08 -10.43
CA TYR A 3 -14.35 2.76 -11.09
C TYR A 3 -14.06 2.09 -12.43
N ASP A 4 -13.79 2.89 -13.48
CA ASP A 4 -13.35 2.41 -14.78
C ASP A 4 -11.87 2.78 -14.98
N PRO A 5 -10.97 1.80 -14.96
CA PRO A 5 -9.54 2.05 -15.09
C PRO A 5 -9.08 2.47 -16.50
N LYS A 6 -9.92 2.29 -17.52
CA LYS A 6 -9.58 2.70 -18.90
C LYS A 6 -9.77 4.20 -19.09
N THR A 7 -10.76 4.77 -18.41
CA THR A 7 -11.14 6.18 -18.53
C THR A 7 -10.79 7.00 -17.29
N ASN A 8 -10.30 6.38 -16.21
CA ASN A 8 -10.08 6.97 -14.90
C ASN A 8 -11.35 7.60 -14.29
N ILE A 9 -12.52 7.09 -14.65
CA ILE A 9 -13.79 7.61 -14.15
C ILE A 9 -14.21 6.85 -12.90
N VAL A 10 -14.46 7.59 -11.80
CA VAL A 10 -15.08 7.09 -10.58
C VAL A 10 -16.59 7.40 -10.63
N PHE A 11 -17.42 6.39 -10.41
CA PHE A 11 -18.88 6.51 -10.44
C PHE A 11 -19.40 6.81 -9.03
N TRP A 12 -19.34 8.09 -8.63
CA TRP A 12 -19.66 8.55 -7.26
C TRP A 12 -21.07 8.18 -6.81
N ASP A 13 -22.07 8.29 -7.71
CA ASP A 13 -23.45 7.92 -7.41
C ASP A 13 -23.61 6.40 -7.16
N GLU A 14 -22.80 5.58 -7.83
CA GLU A 14 -22.78 4.15 -7.60
C GLU A 14 -22.09 3.79 -6.27
N LEU A 15 -21.06 4.54 -5.88
CA LEU A 15 -20.42 4.39 -4.57
C LEU A 15 -21.42 4.68 -3.44
N LEU A 16 -22.23 5.73 -3.54
CA LEU A 16 -23.23 6.09 -2.52
C LEU A 16 -24.37 5.07 -2.38
N LYS A 17 -24.53 4.14 -3.32
CA LYS A 17 -25.46 2.99 -3.18
C LYS A 17 -24.88 1.86 -2.31
N ILE A 18 -23.57 1.87 -2.07
CA ILE A 18 -22.89 0.91 -1.19
C ILE A 18 -23.04 1.41 0.26
N PRO A 19 -23.59 0.59 1.18
CA PRO A 19 -23.90 1.04 2.54
C PRO A 19 -22.69 1.64 3.28
N GLU A 20 -21.50 1.09 3.09
CA GLU A 20 -20.28 1.54 3.76
C GLU A 20 -19.83 2.93 3.27
N PHE A 21 -19.95 3.21 1.97
CA PHE A 21 -19.68 4.56 1.42
C PHE A 21 -20.77 5.55 1.80
N LYS A 22 -22.02 5.13 1.86
CA LYS A 22 -23.11 5.97 2.36
C LYS A 22 -22.85 6.34 3.83
N ALA A 23 -22.39 5.42 4.66
CA ALA A 23 -22.03 5.69 6.04
C ALA A 23 -20.91 6.74 6.17
N LEU A 24 -19.96 6.80 5.23
CA LEU A 24 -18.94 7.87 5.21
C LEU A 24 -19.56 9.26 5.06
N SER A 25 -20.60 9.41 4.24
CA SER A 25 -21.28 10.71 4.06
C SER A 25 -22.07 11.18 5.28
N GLU A 26 -22.31 10.27 6.22
CA GLU A 26 -22.96 10.55 7.50
C GLU A 26 -21.95 10.65 8.66
N THR A 27 -20.66 10.50 8.37
CA THR A 27 -19.59 10.46 9.37
C THR A 27 -18.90 11.83 9.48
N PRO A 28 -19.12 12.58 10.57
CA PRO A 28 -18.45 13.85 10.81
C PRO A 28 -16.96 13.64 11.09
N GLN A 29 -16.16 14.65 10.75
CA GLN A 29 -14.72 14.63 10.97
C GLN A 29 -14.28 15.72 11.95
N ASN A 30 -13.03 15.64 12.40
CA ASN A 30 -12.42 16.65 13.24
C ASN A 30 -12.23 17.94 12.42
N ILE A 31 -12.92 19.01 12.80
CA ILE A 31 -12.92 20.31 12.09
C ILE A 31 -11.53 20.95 12.01
N LEU A 32 -10.62 20.63 12.93
CA LEU A 32 -9.25 21.17 12.93
C LEU A 32 -8.43 20.65 11.73
N TRP A 33 -8.76 19.46 11.24
CA TRP A 33 -8.04 18.80 10.13
C TRP A 33 -8.86 18.67 8.86
N HIS A 34 -10.19 18.73 8.98
CA HIS A 34 -11.14 18.38 7.92
C HIS A 34 -12.29 19.40 7.84
N LYS A 35 -12.00 20.63 7.37
CA LYS A 35 -13.05 21.64 7.14
C LYS A 35 -13.92 21.34 5.94
N GLU A 36 -13.54 20.36 5.12
CA GLU A 36 -14.34 19.85 3.99
C GLU A 36 -15.63 19.15 4.45
N GLY A 37 -15.73 18.74 5.72
CA GLY A 37 -16.97 18.27 6.34
C GLY A 37 -16.98 16.78 6.67
N ASP A 38 -17.69 15.96 5.87
CA ASP A 38 -17.82 14.51 6.13
C ASP A 38 -16.71 13.67 5.50
N ALA A 39 -16.62 12.40 5.94
CA ALA A 39 -15.58 11.49 5.49
C ALA A 39 -15.71 11.06 4.01
N PHE A 40 -16.91 11.12 3.42
CA PHE A 40 -17.10 10.84 2.00
C PHE A 40 -16.58 11.99 1.13
N THR A 41 -16.87 13.24 1.50
CA THR A 41 -16.33 14.43 0.83
C THR A 41 -14.81 14.39 0.83
N HIS A 42 -14.18 14.09 1.98
CA HIS A 42 -12.75 13.89 2.07
C HIS A 42 -12.26 12.78 1.13
N THR A 43 -12.88 11.60 1.15
CA THR A 43 -12.54 10.48 0.25
C THR A 43 -12.61 10.88 -1.22
N CYS A 44 -13.61 11.69 -1.62
CA CYS A 44 -13.71 12.21 -2.98
C CYS A 44 -12.53 13.13 -3.34
N MET A 45 -12.11 14.00 -2.41
CA MET A 45 -10.97 14.91 -2.63
C MET A 45 -9.66 14.15 -2.74
N VAL A 46 -9.40 13.20 -1.85
CA VAL A 46 -8.21 12.32 -1.88
C VAL A 46 -8.14 11.53 -3.19
N THR A 47 -9.24 10.94 -3.61
CA THR A 47 -9.29 10.15 -4.86
C THR A 47 -9.06 11.02 -6.09
N LYS A 48 -9.64 12.23 -6.14
CA LYS A 48 -9.39 13.19 -7.23
C LYS A 48 -7.92 13.62 -7.26
N CYS A 49 -7.31 13.84 -6.10
CA CYS A 49 -5.88 14.12 -5.99
C CYS A 49 -5.04 12.98 -6.54
N MET A 50 -5.34 11.73 -6.17
CA MET A 50 -4.68 10.54 -6.68
C MET A 50 -4.77 10.43 -8.21
N LEU A 51 -5.96 10.61 -8.77
CA LEU A 51 -6.17 10.59 -10.23
C LEU A 51 -5.36 11.67 -10.93
N LYS A 52 -5.30 12.89 -10.37
CA LYS A 52 -4.49 13.99 -10.90
C LYS A 52 -2.99 13.66 -10.89
N HIS A 53 -2.48 13.05 -9.84
CA HIS A 53 -1.08 12.60 -9.80
C HIS A 53 -0.80 11.51 -10.85
N ILE A 54 -1.70 10.54 -11.02
CA ILE A 54 -1.58 9.49 -12.03
C ILE A 54 -1.56 10.07 -13.44
N GLU A 55 -2.47 11.01 -13.76
CA GLU A 55 -2.61 11.60 -15.10
C GLU A 55 -1.46 12.53 -15.47
N ASN A 56 -0.89 13.25 -14.50
CA ASN A 56 0.19 14.21 -14.73
C ASN A 56 1.60 13.58 -14.63
N SER A 57 1.70 12.31 -14.29
CA SER A 57 2.99 11.64 -14.15
C SER A 57 3.44 11.01 -15.47
N ASN A 58 4.72 11.17 -15.78
CA ASN A 58 5.40 10.48 -16.88
C ASN A 58 6.12 9.20 -16.41
N GLU A 59 5.98 8.81 -15.14
CA GLU A 59 6.62 7.62 -14.60
C GLU A 59 6.04 6.34 -15.23
N VAL A 60 6.92 5.40 -15.59
CA VAL A 60 6.54 4.14 -16.25
C VAL A 60 5.56 3.33 -15.40
N LEU A 61 5.65 3.39 -14.07
CA LEU A 61 4.73 2.70 -13.16
C LEU A 61 3.27 3.13 -13.35
N PHE A 62 3.01 4.41 -13.62
CA PHE A 62 1.66 4.91 -13.86
C PHE A 62 1.11 4.58 -15.26
N GLN A 63 1.92 3.97 -16.14
CA GLN A 63 1.43 3.37 -17.39
C GLN A 63 0.81 2.00 -17.14
N ASP A 64 1.14 1.32 -16.03
CA ASP A 64 0.56 0.05 -15.65
C ASP A 64 -0.85 0.24 -15.06
N ILE A 65 -1.84 -0.34 -15.74
CA ILE A 65 -3.26 -0.23 -15.35
C ILE A 65 -3.54 -0.89 -13.99
N ASP A 66 -2.84 -1.98 -13.68
CA ASP A 66 -3.02 -2.70 -12.42
C ASP A 66 -2.45 -1.88 -11.24
N TYR A 67 -1.30 -1.20 -11.44
CA TYR A 67 -0.73 -0.30 -10.44
C TYR A 67 -1.66 0.89 -10.16
N ARG A 68 -2.20 1.53 -11.22
CA ARG A 68 -3.17 2.62 -11.07
C ARG A 68 -4.42 2.17 -10.31
N ASN A 69 -4.94 0.98 -10.63
CA ASN A 69 -6.09 0.41 -9.93
C ASN A 69 -5.83 0.25 -8.44
N ILE A 70 -4.66 -0.26 -8.05
CA ILE A 70 -4.28 -0.40 -6.64
C ILE A 70 -4.33 0.96 -5.95
N LEU A 71 -3.73 2.00 -6.53
CA LEU A 71 -3.67 3.34 -5.95
C LEU A 71 -5.06 3.98 -5.82
N VAL A 72 -5.89 3.90 -6.87
CA VAL A 72 -7.24 4.49 -6.84
C VAL A 72 -8.13 3.76 -5.83
N PHE A 73 -8.11 2.43 -5.78
CA PHE A 73 -8.87 1.69 -4.78
C PHE A 73 -8.34 1.94 -3.36
N ALA A 74 -7.04 2.09 -3.17
CA ALA A 74 -6.49 2.47 -1.86
C ALA A 74 -6.98 3.86 -1.44
N ALA A 75 -7.02 4.83 -2.35
CA ALA A 75 -7.56 6.18 -2.09
C ALA A 75 -9.07 6.15 -1.77
N LEU A 76 -9.86 5.34 -2.47
CA LEU A 76 -11.30 5.17 -2.20
C LEU A 76 -11.58 4.52 -0.84
N LEU A 77 -10.70 3.64 -0.37
CA LEU A 77 -10.96 2.77 0.78
C LEU A 77 -10.15 3.14 2.03
N HIS A 78 -9.20 4.10 1.97
CA HIS A 78 -8.28 4.38 3.09
C HIS A 78 -9.01 4.69 4.40
N ASP A 79 -10.10 5.40 4.32
CA ASP A 79 -10.90 5.90 5.45
C ASP A 79 -12.20 5.12 5.70
N ILE A 80 -12.43 4.00 5.04
CA ILE A 80 -13.68 3.24 5.11
C ILE A 80 -14.01 2.71 6.53
N GLY A 81 -13.04 2.72 7.42
CA GLY A 81 -13.23 2.38 8.83
C GLY A 81 -13.70 3.54 9.72
N LYS A 82 -13.75 4.78 9.24
CA LYS A 82 -14.18 5.95 10.02
C LYS A 82 -15.60 5.82 10.58
N PRO A 83 -16.61 5.34 9.83
CA PRO A 83 -17.98 5.21 10.35
C PRO A 83 -18.09 4.38 11.63
N VAL A 84 -17.29 3.32 11.75
CA VAL A 84 -17.33 2.40 12.90
C VAL A 84 -16.40 2.81 14.05
N THR A 85 -15.58 3.85 13.85
CA THR A 85 -14.58 4.28 14.85
C THR A 85 -14.75 5.70 15.32
N THR A 86 -15.47 6.54 14.56
CA THR A 86 -15.65 7.97 14.91
C THR A 86 -16.48 8.13 16.15
N LYS A 87 -15.93 8.89 17.11
CA LYS A 87 -16.59 9.24 18.37
C LYS A 87 -16.34 10.70 18.69
N LYS A 88 -17.34 11.36 19.27
CA LYS A 88 -17.15 12.68 19.86
C LYS A 88 -16.57 12.48 21.25
N GLU A 89 -15.41 13.08 21.52
CA GLU A 89 -14.72 12.98 22.81
C GLU A 89 -15.02 14.19 23.71
N GLU A 90 -14.44 14.20 24.92
CA GLU A 90 -14.67 15.24 25.94
C GLU A 90 -14.22 16.65 25.51
N ASP A 91 -13.23 16.73 24.61
CA ASP A 91 -12.77 17.98 23.98
C ASP A 91 -13.78 18.59 23.00
N GLY A 92 -14.91 17.89 22.75
CA GLY A 92 -15.95 18.31 21.84
C GLY A 92 -15.64 18.00 20.36
N LEU A 93 -14.49 17.40 20.04
CA LEU A 93 -14.05 17.05 18.70
C LEU A 93 -14.36 15.60 18.37
N TYR A 94 -14.39 15.30 17.07
CA TYR A 94 -14.54 13.94 16.57
C TYR A 94 -13.17 13.28 16.38
N HIS A 95 -13.02 12.08 16.90
CA HIS A 95 -11.82 11.25 16.78
C HIS A 95 -12.18 9.87 16.19
N CYS A 96 -11.32 9.36 15.30
CA CYS A 96 -11.53 8.08 14.58
C CYS A 96 -10.35 7.13 14.81
N LYS A 97 -10.07 6.83 16.07
CA LYS A 97 -8.94 5.98 16.47
C LYS A 97 -9.05 4.59 15.83
N ASP A 98 -7.91 4.09 15.33
CA ASP A 98 -7.77 2.76 14.71
C ASP A 98 -8.60 2.54 13.44
N HIS A 99 -9.12 3.60 12.78
CA HIS A 99 -9.92 3.48 11.56
C HIS A 99 -9.18 2.74 10.43
N ALA A 100 -7.88 2.96 10.28
CA ALA A 100 -7.06 2.28 9.28
C ALA A 100 -7.07 0.75 9.45
N ILE A 101 -6.99 0.27 10.70
CA ILE A 101 -7.02 -1.16 11.01
C ILE A 101 -8.44 -1.73 10.91
N LYS A 102 -9.43 -1.02 11.46
CA LYS A 102 -10.85 -1.42 11.41
C LYS A 102 -11.43 -1.35 10.00
N GLY A 103 -10.86 -0.51 9.15
CA GLY A 103 -11.22 -0.40 7.74
C GLY A 103 -10.82 -1.62 6.90
N VAL A 104 -9.77 -2.36 7.27
CA VAL A 104 -9.26 -3.48 6.46
C VAL A 104 -10.33 -4.53 6.14
N PRO A 105 -11.06 -5.12 7.11
CA PRO A 105 -12.08 -6.11 6.80
C PRO A 105 -13.27 -5.52 6.02
N ILE A 106 -13.58 -4.24 6.20
CA ILE A 106 -14.63 -3.55 5.43
C ILE A 106 -14.18 -3.36 3.98
N ALA A 107 -12.95 -2.89 3.78
CA ALA A 107 -12.35 -2.75 2.45
C ALA A 107 -12.27 -4.11 1.73
N GLU A 108 -11.88 -5.18 2.42
CA GLU A 108 -11.85 -6.54 1.87
C GLU A 108 -13.23 -6.98 1.38
N HIS A 109 -14.27 -6.79 2.19
CA HIS A 109 -15.64 -7.09 1.80
C HIS A 109 -16.08 -6.30 0.56
N ILE A 110 -15.82 -5.01 0.49
CA ILE A 110 -16.16 -4.17 -0.67
C ILE A 110 -15.45 -4.68 -1.93
N LEU A 111 -14.15 -5.00 -1.84
CA LEU A 111 -13.40 -5.53 -2.96
C LEU A 111 -13.94 -6.87 -3.44
N ASP A 112 -14.37 -7.75 -2.53
CA ASP A 112 -14.91 -9.08 -2.88
C ASP A 112 -16.31 -9.00 -3.50
N VAL A 113 -17.13 -8.03 -3.11
CA VAL A 113 -18.52 -7.91 -3.58
C VAL A 113 -18.65 -7.04 -4.82
N TYR A 114 -17.91 -5.94 -4.88
CA TYR A 114 -18.15 -4.89 -5.90
C TYR A 114 -17.05 -4.77 -6.94
N VAL A 115 -15.91 -5.47 -6.77
CA VAL A 115 -14.78 -5.44 -7.72
C VAL A 115 -14.58 -6.84 -8.31
N SER A 116 -15.15 -7.06 -9.51
CA SER A 116 -15.03 -8.35 -10.18
C SER A 116 -13.58 -8.67 -10.52
N ASP A 117 -13.18 -9.94 -10.35
CA ASP A 117 -11.92 -10.52 -10.83
C ASP A 117 -10.63 -9.83 -10.31
N ILE A 118 -10.69 -9.20 -9.13
CA ILE A 118 -9.49 -8.64 -8.51
C ILE A 118 -8.49 -9.77 -8.16
N LYS A 119 -7.27 -9.66 -8.68
CA LYS A 119 -6.22 -10.65 -8.38
C LYS A 119 -5.86 -10.60 -6.89
N PRO A 120 -5.62 -11.75 -6.23
CA PRO A 120 -5.35 -11.80 -4.78
C PRO A 120 -4.18 -10.91 -4.33
N GLN A 121 -3.11 -10.79 -5.15
CA GLN A 121 -1.98 -9.91 -4.84
C GLN A 121 -2.36 -8.43 -4.87
N TYR A 122 -3.25 -8.01 -5.78
CA TYR A 122 -3.71 -6.61 -5.85
C TYR A 122 -4.64 -6.27 -4.69
N LYS A 123 -5.53 -7.21 -4.33
CA LYS A 123 -6.34 -7.06 -3.12
C LYS A 123 -5.45 -6.87 -1.88
N ARG A 124 -4.40 -7.68 -1.71
CA ARG A 124 -3.45 -7.55 -0.60
C ARG A 124 -2.70 -6.23 -0.63
N ALA A 125 -2.28 -5.76 -1.81
CA ALA A 125 -1.64 -4.46 -1.97
C ALA A 125 -2.54 -3.33 -1.47
N ILE A 126 -3.80 -3.29 -1.93
CA ILE A 126 -4.79 -2.30 -1.51
C ILE A 126 -5.01 -2.35 0.01
N LEU A 127 -5.26 -3.54 0.57
CA LEU A 127 -5.51 -3.71 2.01
C LEU A 127 -4.30 -3.32 2.87
N SER A 128 -3.07 -3.56 2.39
CA SER A 128 -1.87 -3.13 3.09
C SER A 128 -1.70 -1.61 3.08
N LEU A 129 -2.03 -0.94 1.97
CA LEU A 129 -2.05 0.52 1.89
C LEU A 129 -3.11 1.11 2.83
N VAL A 130 -4.34 0.59 2.82
CA VAL A 130 -5.42 1.00 3.75
C VAL A 130 -4.95 0.87 5.20
N ARG A 131 -4.37 -0.27 5.58
CA ARG A 131 -3.87 -0.52 6.94
C ARG A 131 -2.76 0.44 7.35
N CYS A 132 -1.89 0.83 6.43
CA CYS A 132 -0.66 1.53 6.73
C CYS A 132 -0.73 3.05 6.47
N HIS A 133 -1.80 3.59 5.85
CA HIS A 133 -1.84 4.97 5.34
C HIS A 133 -1.55 6.05 6.38
N MET A 134 -1.86 5.81 7.66
CA MET A 134 -1.57 6.76 8.73
C MET A 134 -0.13 6.71 9.23
N GLN A 135 0.58 5.59 9.02
CA GLN A 135 1.86 5.35 9.67
C GLN A 135 2.99 6.31 9.24
N PRO A 136 3.08 6.78 7.97
CA PRO A 136 4.14 7.70 7.56
C PRO A 136 4.26 8.95 8.45
N LEU A 137 3.16 9.54 8.88
CA LEU A 137 3.19 10.75 9.74
C LEU A 137 3.67 10.48 11.18
N TYR A 138 3.68 9.22 11.60
CA TYR A 138 4.09 8.84 12.96
C TYR A 138 5.51 8.25 13.03
N ILE A 139 6.16 8.01 11.89
CA ILE A 139 7.50 7.42 11.83
C ILE A 139 8.52 8.26 12.61
N LEU A 140 8.55 9.57 12.39
CA LEU A 140 9.52 10.46 13.03
C LEU A 140 9.31 10.60 14.55
N LYS A 141 8.14 10.20 15.06
CA LYS A 141 7.81 10.18 16.48
C LYS A 141 8.24 8.90 17.19
N GLN A 142 8.75 7.91 16.43
CA GLN A 142 9.18 6.62 17.00
C GLN A 142 10.55 6.73 17.65
N ARG A 143 10.76 6.00 18.75
CA ARG A 143 12.06 5.96 19.45
C ARG A 143 13.17 5.37 18.58
N ASP A 144 12.84 4.37 17.77
CA ASP A 144 13.73 3.71 16.82
C ASP A 144 13.11 3.83 15.42
N ILE A 145 13.47 4.92 14.74
CA ILE A 145 12.95 5.28 13.42
C ILE A 145 13.34 4.23 12.38
N LYS A 146 14.58 3.73 12.41
CA LYS A 146 15.06 2.73 11.47
C LYS A 146 14.23 1.45 11.52
N SER A 147 14.05 0.90 12.71
CA SER A 147 13.19 -0.28 12.89
C SER A 147 11.72 0.01 12.56
N ALA A 148 11.24 1.24 12.78
CA ALA A 148 9.89 1.61 12.40
C ALA A 148 9.68 1.62 10.89
N ILE A 149 10.61 2.18 10.12
CA ILE A 149 10.60 2.15 8.66
C ILE A 149 10.63 0.70 8.16
N LEU A 150 11.56 -0.12 8.65
CA LEU A 150 11.66 -1.51 8.23
C LEU A 150 10.37 -2.30 8.52
N ARG A 151 9.76 -2.10 9.70
CA ARG A 151 8.46 -2.73 10.02
C ARG A 151 7.36 -2.25 9.09
N LEU A 152 7.30 -0.94 8.79
CA LEU A 152 6.29 -0.39 7.90
C LEU A 152 6.41 -0.98 6.51
N VAL A 153 7.61 -1.00 5.93
CA VAL A 153 7.85 -1.61 4.62
C VAL A 153 7.52 -3.10 4.61
N ASN A 154 7.83 -3.84 5.68
CA ASN A 154 7.48 -5.25 5.80
C ASN A 154 5.95 -5.50 5.90
N ASN A 155 5.18 -4.50 6.31
CA ASN A 155 3.72 -4.56 6.36
C ASN A 155 3.06 -4.30 5.00
N LEU A 156 3.79 -3.75 4.03
CA LEU A 156 3.32 -3.60 2.67
C LEU A 156 3.41 -4.93 1.93
N GLU A 157 2.34 -5.28 1.22
CA GLU A 157 2.25 -6.54 0.48
C GLU A 157 2.03 -6.23 -1.01
N TYR A 158 2.92 -6.67 -1.89
CA TYR A 158 2.82 -6.49 -3.34
C TYR A 158 2.73 -5.03 -3.80
N ILE A 159 3.22 -4.10 -3.00
CA ILE A 159 3.26 -2.67 -3.30
C ILE A 159 4.51 -2.05 -2.65
N ASP A 160 5.03 -0.99 -3.23
CA ASP A 160 6.21 -0.30 -2.75
C ASP A 160 5.89 0.81 -1.73
N PHE A 161 6.94 1.34 -1.15
CA PHE A 161 6.83 2.39 -0.14
C PHE A 161 6.42 3.73 -0.75
N GLU A 162 6.79 4.00 -2.01
CA GLU A 162 6.42 5.22 -2.71
C GLU A 162 4.92 5.32 -2.93
N ALA A 163 4.25 4.20 -3.22
CA ALA A 163 2.79 4.14 -3.30
C ALA A 163 2.12 4.55 -1.98
N LEU A 164 2.68 4.11 -0.84
CA LEU A 164 2.17 4.51 0.47
C LEU A 164 2.39 6.01 0.73
N LEU A 165 3.57 6.55 0.39
CA LEU A 165 3.85 7.97 0.52
C LEU A 165 2.95 8.81 -0.38
N LEU A 166 2.69 8.35 -1.61
CA LEU A 166 1.77 9.02 -2.53
C LEU A 166 0.33 9.01 -1.99
N LEU A 167 -0.13 7.86 -1.48
CA LEU A 167 -1.46 7.79 -0.85
C LEU A 167 -1.55 8.78 0.32
N LYS A 168 -0.54 8.82 1.20
CA LYS A 168 -0.56 9.76 2.33
C LYS A 168 -0.46 11.20 1.88
N LYS A 169 0.31 11.50 0.84
CA LYS A 169 0.37 12.84 0.23
C LYS A 169 -1.01 13.27 -0.27
N CYS A 170 -1.70 12.41 -1.03
CA CYS A 170 -3.05 12.69 -1.50
C CYS A 170 -4.06 12.85 -0.37
N ASP A 171 -3.94 12.10 0.71
CA ASP A 171 -4.76 12.23 1.91
C ASP A 171 -4.57 13.61 2.57
N CYS A 172 -3.34 14.09 2.67
CA CYS A 172 -3.05 15.44 3.18
C CYS A 172 -3.55 16.53 2.22
N GLU A 173 -3.28 16.42 0.90
CA GLU A 173 -3.74 17.37 -0.11
C GLU A 173 -5.27 17.39 -0.28
N GLY A 174 -5.93 16.27 0.06
CA GLY A 174 -7.40 16.15 0.08
C GLY A 174 -8.06 16.67 1.35
N SER A 175 -7.30 17.13 2.32
CA SER A 175 -7.80 17.72 3.57
C SER A 175 -7.78 19.25 3.52
N ILE A 176 -8.67 19.89 4.27
CA ILE A 176 -8.69 21.35 4.48
C ILE A 176 -8.44 21.60 5.97
N PRO A 177 -7.17 21.69 6.40
CA PRO A 177 -6.83 21.91 7.81
C PRO A 177 -7.11 23.36 8.26
N GLU A 178 -7.21 23.58 9.57
CA GLU A 178 -7.39 24.92 10.14
C GLU A 178 -6.15 25.79 10.05
N SER A 179 -4.97 25.19 10.12
CA SER A 179 -3.66 25.85 10.03
C SER A 179 -2.78 25.19 9.00
N ASP A 180 -1.76 25.92 8.52
CA ASP A 180 -0.73 25.35 7.65
C ASP A 180 -0.12 24.11 8.29
N ASP A 181 -0.06 23.04 7.49
CA ASP A 181 0.40 21.75 7.93
C ASP A 181 1.74 21.41 7.27
N HIS A 182 2.71 20.96 8.09
CA HIS A 182 4.05 20.58 7.63
C HIS A 182 4.12 19.12 7.14
N HIS A 183 3.01 18.55 6.67
CA HIS A 183 2.95 17.16 6.21
C HIS A 183 3.91 16.90 5.05
N GLU A 184 4.06 17.84 4.12
CA GLU A 184 4.97 17.68 2.99
C GLU A 184 6.43 17.54 3.44
N GLU A 185 6.87 18.35 4.40
CA GLU A 185 8.22 18.26 4.98
C GLU A 185 8.40 16.93 5.72
N THR A 186 7.39 16.50 6.48
CA THR A 186 7.40 15.22 7.18
C THR A 186 7.53 14.06 6.19
N LEU A 187 6.74 14.04 5.11
CA LEU A 187 6.78 12.98 4.09
C LEU A 187 8.11 12.97 3.34
N ARG A 188 8.69 14.14 3.04
CA ARG A 188 10.02 14.25 2.46
C ARG A 188 11.09 13.64 3.38
N SER A 189 11.10 14.01 4.66
CA SER A 189 12.04 13.46 5.65
C SER A 189 11.90 11.95 5.80
N VAL A 190 10.67 11.44 5.82
CA VAL A 190 10.40 9.98 5.90
C VAL A 190 10.91 9.28 4.64
N ARG A 191 10.75 9.87 3.46
CA ARG A 191 11.29 9.35 2.19
C ARG A 191 12.82 9.29 2.19
N GLU A 192 13.48 10.37 2.62
CA GLU A 192 14.95 10.43 2.74
C GLU A 192 15.47 9.35 3.69
N LEU A 193 14.85 9.21 4.87
CA LEU A 193 15.19 8.17 5.84
C LEU A 193 14.92 6.75 5.30
N TYR A 194 13.86 6.55 4.53
CA TYR A 194 13.60 5.27 3.89
C TYR A 194 14.76 4.89 2.96
N TYR A 195 15.21 5.80 2.11
CA TYR A 195 16.34 5.53 1.21
C TYR A 195 17.65 5.34 1.96
N GLU A 196 17.90 6.09 3.04
CA GLU A 196 19.07 5.90 3.91
C GLU A 196 19.07 4.52 4.58
N VAL A 197 17.93 4.14 5.17
CA VAL A 197 17.78 2.86 5.89
C VAL A 197 17.84 1.68 4.95
N CYS A 198 17.27 1.81 3.77
CA CYS A 198 17.19 0.73 2.81
C CYS A 198 18.47 0.57 1.97
N SER A 199 19.44 1.50 2.05
CA SER A 199 20.83 1.46 1.50
C SER A 199 20.99 0.80 0.12
N TYR A 200 19.91 0.68 -0.63
CA TYR A 200 19.95 0.19 -2.01
C TYR A 200 19.91 1.40 -2.92
N PRO A 201 20.79 1.46 -3.93
CA PRO A 201 20.50 2.36 -5.03
C PRO A 201 19.08 2.02 -5.47
N ALA A 202 18.19 2.99 -5.31
CA ALA A 202 16.82 2.86 -5.79
C ALA A 202 16.92 2.27 -7.21
N GLN A 203 16.44 1.01 -7.40
CA GLN A 203 16.38 0.36 -8.69
C GLN A 203 17.47 -0.67 -9.05
N THR A 204 17.93 -1.51 -8.12
CA THR A 204 18.60 -2.74 -8.58
C THR A 204 17.56 -3.66 -9.23
N LYS A 205 17.57 -3.70 -10.56
CA LYS A 205 16.73 -4.62 -11.33
C LYS A 205 17.27 -6.03 -11.18
N VAL A 206 16.41 -6.96 -10.84
CA VAL A 206 16.79 -8.35 -10.58
C VAL A 206 15.82 -9.33 -11.23
N TRP A 207 16.34 -10.52 -11.52
CA TRP A 207 15.54 -11.72 -11.69
C TRP A 207 15.45 -12.45 -10.36
N ILE A 208 14.25 -12.92 -10.00
CA ILE A 208 14.05 -13.83 -8.88
C ILE A 208 13.45 -15.14 -9.39
N GLU A 209 14.05 -16.24 -9.02
CA GLU A 209 13.65 -17.60 -9.40
C GLU A 209 13.32 -18.40 -8.14
N LYS A 210 12.16 -19.03 -8.11
CA LYS A 210 11.81 -19.99 -7.07
C LYS A 210 12.41 -21.35 -7.39
N LEU A 211 13.37 -21.80 -6.57
CA LEU A 211 14.05 -23.06 -6.75
C LEU A 211 13.26 -24.26 -6.20
N LYS A 212 12.63 -24.11 -5.04
CA LYS A 212 11.82 -25.16 -4.39
C LYS A 212 11.00 -24.60 -3.24
N ASP A 213 10.05 -25.40 -2.75
CA ASP A 213 9.37 -25.17 -1.47
C ASP A 213 10.27 -25.61 -0.30
N THR A 214 10.10 -24.96 0.86
CA THR A 214 10.73 -25.40 2.12
C THR A 214 9.87 -26.49 2.77
N ASN A 215 10.46 -27.22 3.73
CA ASN A 215 9.71 -28.24 4.50
C ASN A 215 8.61 -27.62 5.39
N THR A 216 8.66 -26.32 5.61
CA THR A 216 7.67 -25.54 6.38
C THR A 216 6.64 -24.84 5.49
N CYS A 217 6.60 -25.17 4.19
CA CYS A 217 5.63 -24.59 3.27
C CYS A 217 4.20 -25.00 3.65
N ASN A 218 3.33 -24.00 3.81
CA ASN A 218 1.93 -24.20 4.20
C ASN A 218 1.04 -24.69 3.04
N TYR A 219 1.58 -24.80 1.83
CA TYR A 219 0.85 -25.20 0.62
C TYR A 219 1.33 -26.56 0.13
N LYS A 220 0.41 -27.33 -0.47
CA LYS A 220 0.81 -28.55 -1.20
C LYS A 220 1.77 -28.18 -2.32
N PRO A 221 2.81 -28.98 -2.59
CA PRO A 221 3.74 -28.76 -3.70
C PRO A 221 2.96 -28.50 -5.01
N GLY A 222 3.30 -27.44 -5.72
CA GLY A 222 2.63 -27.04 -6.96
C GLY A 222 1.28 -26.32 -6.80
N CYS A 223 0.83 -26.07 -5.58
CA CYS A 223 -0.47 -25.43 -5.28
C CYS A 223 -0.33 -24.05 -4.63
N HIS A 224 0.69 -23.28 -5.00
CA HIS A 224 0.81 -21.90 -4.47
C HIS A 224 -0.37 -21.06 -4.97
N PRO A 225 -1.12 -20.34 -4.09
CA PRO A 225 -2.34 -19.62 -4.45
C PRO A 225 -2.13 -18.56 -5.54
N ASN A 226 -0.92 -18.04 -5.68
CA ASN A 226 -0.58 -17.04 -6.71
C ASN A 226 0.22 -17.65 -7.87
N GLY A 227 0.17 -18.96 -8.09
CA GLY A 227 0.89 -19.62 -9.17
C GLY A 227 2.43 -19.65 -9.05
N ILE A 228 2.98 -19.22 -7.89
CA ILE A 228 4.43 -19.15 -7.65
C ILE A 228 4.95 -20.55 -7.28
N ASN A 229 5.04 -21.41 -8.28
CA ASN A 229 5.54 -22.77 -8.14
C ASN A 229 7.05 -22.86 -8.42
N LYS A 230 7.66 -24.05 -8.22
CA LYS A 230 9.06 -24.28 -8.61
C LYS A 230 9.28 -23.89 -10.08
N GLY A 231 10.36 -23.17 -10.36
CA GLY A 231 10.67 -22.62 -11.69
C GLY A 231 9.96 -21.30 -12.00
N TYR A 232 9.14 -20.77 -11.08
CA TYR A 232 8.59 -19.42 -11.25
C TYR A 232 9.73 -18.41 -11.34
N LEU A 233 9.75 -17.65 -12.42
CA LEU A 233 10.73 -16.62 -12.70
C LEU A 233 10.01 -15.29 -12.92
N THR A 234 10.44 -14.26 -12.24
CA THR A 234 9.92 -12.90 -12.43
C THR A 234 11.03 -11.88 -12.32
N GLN A 235 10.82 -10.72 -12.91
CA GLN A 235 11.75 -9.60 -12.91
C GLN A 235 11.10 -8.40 -12.23
N GLY A 236 11.91 -7.60 -11.55
CA GLY A 236 11.46 -6.37 -10.92
C GLY A 236 12.59 -5.64 -10.21
N TYR A 237 12.24 -4.58 -9.53
CA TYR A 237 13.17 -3.80 -8.73
C TYR A 237 13.05 -4.18 -7.26
N LEU A 238 14.18 -4.44 -6.58
CA LEU A 238 14.18 -4.69 -5.15
C LEU A 238 13.74 -3.44 -4.39
N SER A 239 12.73 -3.61 -3.56
CA SER A 239 12.25 -2.55 -2.66
C SER A 239 13.11 -2.41 -1.41
N LEU A 240 13.79 -3.49 -1.03
CA LEU A 240 14.65 -3.58 0.17
C LEU A 240 15.76 -4.60 -0.03
N PRO A 241 16.90 -4.46 0.69
CA PRO A 241 17.88 -5.51 0.81
C PRO A 241 17.22 -6.78 1.35
N ILE A 242 17.69 -7.96 0.86
CA ILE A 242 17.24 -9.22 1.39
C ILE A 242 17.72 -9.31 2.85
N THR A 243 16.79 -9.32 3.78
CA THR A 243 17.07 -9.25 5.22
C THR A 243 16.28 -10.33 5.96
N VAL A 244 16.94 -11.05 6.87
CA VAL A 244 16.27 -12.07 7.71
C VAL A 244 15.18 -11.42 8.55
N GLY A 245 14.02 -12.04 8.60
CA GLY A 245 12.82 -11.54 9.29
C GLY A 245 11.91 -10.69 8.43
N PHE A 246 12.35 -10.26 7.22
CA PHE A 246 11.57 -9.39 6.34
C PHE A 246 11.18 -10.10 5.05
N ARG A 247 10.12 -9.60 4.41
CA ARG A 247 9.72 -10.05 3.07
C ARG A 247 10.64 -9.44 2.02
N THR A 248 10.93 -10.19 0.96
CA THR A 248 11.56 -9.65 -0.24
C THR A 248 10.47 -9.28 -1.22
N CYS A 249 10.44 -8.02 -1.64
CA CYS A 249 9.45 -7.48 -2.57
C CYS A 249 10.12 -6.96 -3.84
N LEU A 250 9.49 -7.22 -4.98
CA LEU A 250 9.86 -6.65 -6.28
C LEU A 250 8.71 -5.75 -6.75
N GLY A 251 8.68 -4.51 -6.27
CA GLY A 251 7.60 -3.58 -6.54
C GLY A 251 6.24 -4.18 -6.15
N PHE A 252 5.22 -3.90 -6.96
CA PHE A 252 3.84 -4.38 -6.72
C PHE A 252 3.55 -5.78 -7.25
N CYS A 253 4.47 -6.38 -8.01
CA CYS A 253 4.18 -7.64 -8.72
C CYS A 253 4.59 -8.90 -7.95
N PHE A 254 5.46 -8.79 -6.96
CA PHE A 254 5.99 -9.95 -6.25
C PHE A 254 6.35 -9.64 -4.79
N SER A 255 5.97 -10.55 -3.90
CA SER A 255 6.39 -10.54 -2.49
C SER A 255 6.55 -11.96 -1.95
N THR A 256 7.57 -12.17 -1.13
CA THR A 256 7.82 -13.47 -0.48
C THR A 256 7.18 -13.54 0.91
N SER A 257 7.13 -14.73 1.50
CA SER A 257 7.07 -14.86 2.97
C SER A 257 8.37 -14.34 3.61
N PRO A 258 8.40 -14.06 4.92
CA PRO A 258 9.62 -13.54 5.56
C PRO A 258 10.85 -14.42 5.29
N VAL A 259 11.99 -13.78 5.06
CA VAL A 259 13.27 -14.44 4.87
C VAL A 259 13.70 -15.09 6.19
N THR A 260 14.03 -16.37 6.16
CA THR A 260 14.48 -17.13 7.33
C THR A 260 15.99 -17.32 7.37
N LYS A 261 16.65 -17.31 6.21
CA LYS A 261 18.10 -17.51 6.08
C LYS A 261 18.62 -16.92 4.77
N ILE A 262 19.73 -16.22 4.83
CA ILE A 262 20.54 -15.87 3.66
C ILE A 262 21.65 -16.87 3.55
N VAL A 263 21.76 -17.56 2.40
CA VAL A 263 22.79 -18.59 2.13
C VAL A 263 24.04 -17.93 1.58
N ASP A 264 23.87 -17.08 0.57
CA ASP A 264 24.89 -16.26 -0.06
C ASP A 264 24.25 -15.02 -0.72
N LYS A 265 25.04 -14.23 -1.43
CA LYS A 265 24.54 -12.99 -2.09
C LYS A 265 23.40 -13.21 -3.09
N ASN A 266 23.26 -14.44 -3.60
CA ASN A 266 22.31 -14.78 -4.65
C ASN A 266 21.21 -15.75 -4.21
N HIS A 267 21.33 -16.37 -3.02
CA HIS A 267 20.38 -17.38 -2.55
C HIS A 267 19.87 -17.09 -1.15
N PHE A 268 18.56 -17.19 -0.97
CA PHE A 268 17.93 -17.04 0.32
C PHE A 268 16.74 -17.99 0.50
N HIS A 269 16.45 -18.32 1.75
CA HIS A 269 15.30 -19.08 2.17
C HIS A 269 14.28 -18.14 2.79
N THR A 270 13.02 -18.41 2.52
CA THR A 270 11.91 -17.83 3.23
C THR A 270 11.18 -18.92 4.02
N GLN A 271 10.16 -18.57 4.76
CA GLN A 271 9.33 -19.55 5.47
C GLN A 271 8.79 -20.64 4.53
N ASN A 272 8.42 -20.29 3.28
CA ASN A 272 7.74 -21.19 2.37
C ASN A 272 8.59 -21.69 1.20
N SER A 273 9.68 -21.01 0.85
CA SER A 273 10.38 -21.26 -0.42
C SER A 273 11.87 -20.92 -0.36
N VAL A 274 12.62 -21.50 -1.28
CA VAL A 274 14.01 -21.15 -1.56
C VAL A 274 14.06 -20.40 -2.88
N TYR A 275 14.73 -19.26 -2.88
CA TYR A 275 14.88 -18.39 -4.04
C TYR A 275 16.33 -18.17 -4.42
N LYS A 276 16.54 -17.99 -5.72
CA LYS A 276 17.75 -17.44 -6.32
C LYS A 276 17.45 -16.06 -6.88
N ILE A 277 18.39 -15.14 -6.71
CA ILE A 277 18.31 -13.79 -7.26
C ILE A 277 19.52 -13.56 -8.18
N THR A 278 19.28 -12.84 -9.27
CA THR A 278 20.33 -12.48 -10.24
C THR A 278 20.12 -11.03 -10.65
N GLU A 279 21.14 -10.20 -10.49
CA GLU A 279 21.11 -8.81 -10.96
C GLU A 279 21.07 -8.77 -12.49
N VAL A 280 20.22 -7.90 -13.03
CA VAL A 280 20.17 -7.63 -14.47
C VAL A 280 21.27 -6.61 -14.77
N LYS A 281 22.19 -6.98 -15.65
CA LYS A 281 23.24 -6.07 -16.09
C LYS A 281 22.71 -5.12 -17.16
N ASP A 282 23.20 -3.87 -17.15
CA ASP A 282 22.80 -2.83 -18.12
C ASP A 282 23.01 -3.20 -19.59
N SER A 283 23.78 -4.27 -19.86
CA SER A 283 23.99 -4.80 -21.21
C SER A 283 22.85 -5.70 -21.73
N GLU A 284 21.85 -5.98 -20.89
CA GLU A 284 20.68 -6.82 -21.24
C GLU A 284 19.38 -5.98 -21.37
N LEU A 285 19.52 -4.64 -21.36
CA LEU A 285 18.50 -3.66 -21.66
C LEU A 285 18.65 -3.24 -23.14
#